data_8cbd490746c8c23b5ab2ae76a21446dd
#
_entry.id   8cbd490746c8c23b5ab2ae76a21446dd
#
_cell.length_a   1.000
_cell.length_b   1.000
_cell.length_c   1.000
_cell.angle_alpha   90.00
_cell.angle_beta   90.00
_cell.angle_gamma   90.00
#
_symmetry.space_group_name_H-M   'P 1'
#
loop_
_entity.id
_entity.type
_entity.pdbx_description
1 polymer ?
#
loop_
_entity_poly.entity_id
_entity_poly.type
_entity_poly.pdbx_seq_one_letter_code
_entity_poly.pdbx_strand_id
1 'polypeptide(L)'
;MTDAIIKTDFGSIKFSLLPDIAPETVRNFLELAKSGFYNGTLFHRVIPGFMIQGGDPNTKNPDKSMWGQGGPGHNLKAEFSSRSHLRGIVSMARSPDPDSAGSQFFIVTSDSTFLDKQYTVFGEVVDLSLIHI
;
A
#
# COMPACT_ATOMS: atom_id res chain seq x y z
N MET A 1 11.73 -6.56 14.30
CA MET A 1 10.58 -6.37 13.40
C MET A 1 10.34 -4.89 13.22
N THR A 2 10.12 -4.44 11.99
CA THR A 2 9.93 -3.02 11.70
C THR A 2 8.46 -2.73 11.45
N ASP A 3 7.95 -1.70 12.12
CA ASP A 3 6.58 -1.23 11.95
C ASP A 3 6.57 0.12 11.22
N ALA A 4 5.51 0.38 10.48
CA ALA A 4 5.25 1.66 9.87
C ALA A 4 3.97 2.27 10.46
N ILE A 5 3.94 3.59 10.54
CA ILE A 5 2.77 4.32 11.03
C ILE A 5 2.37 5.33 9.95
N ILE A 6 1.12 5.23 9.50
CA ILE A 6 0.53 6.21 8.59
C ILE A 6 -0.30 7.17 9.42
N LYS A 7 0.11 8.42 9.48
CA LYS A 7 -0.61 9.47 10.22
C LYS A 7 -1.54 10.20 9.27
N THR A 8 -2.83 10.22 9.61
CA THR A 8 -3.86 10.90 8.83
C THR A 8 -4.64 11.87 9.71
N ASP A 9 -5.46 12.72 9.08
CA ASP A 9 -6.33 13.65 9.80
C ASP A 9 -7.36 12.92 10.69
N PHE A 10 -7.62 11.64 10.42
CA PHE A 10 -8.60 10.85 11.14
C PHE A 10 -7.97 9.87 12.13
N GLY A 11 -6.65 9.89 12.30
CA GLY A 11 -5.95 9.00 13.19
C GLY A 11 -4.74 8.35 12.55
N SER A 12 -4.13 7.43 13.27
CA SER A 12 -2.92 6.73 12.81
C SER A 12 -3.20 5.27 12.54
N ILE A 13 -2.63 4.75 11.46
CA ILE A 13 -2.68 3.32 11.11
C ILE A 13 -1.28 2.77 11.28
N LYS A 14 -1.13 1.78 12.17
CA LYS A 14 0.16 1.12 12.39
C LYS A 14 0.11 -0.28 11.78
N PHE A 15 1.14 -0.62 11.01
CA PHE A 15 1.24 -1.96 10.44
C PHE A 15 2.66 -2.49 10.52
N SER A 16 2.78 -3.82 10.64
CA SER A 16 4.06 -4.51 10.65
C SER A 16 4.48 -4.79 9.22
N LEU A 17 5.75 -4.54 8.90
CA LEU A 17 6.32 -4.88 7.61
C LEU A 17 6.73 -6.35 7.62
N LEU A 18 6.61 -7.01 6.45
CA LEU A 18 6.83 -8.45 6.30
C LEU A 18 8.00 -8.72 5.33
N PRO A 19 9.26 -8.44 5.76
CA PRO A 19 10.41 -8.59 4.88
C PRO A 19 10.68 -10.04 4.47
N ASP A 20 10.18 -11.02 5.23
CA ASP A 20 10.41 -12.42 4.92
C ASP A 20 9.70 -12.86 3.64
N ILE A 21 8.57 -12.21 3.30
CA ILE A 21 7.80 -12.57 2.09
C ILE A 21 7.93 -11.55 0.97
N ALA A 22 8.42 -10.35 1.25
CA ALA A 22 8.57 -9.30 0.24
C ALA A 22 9.76 -8.38 0.58
N PRO A 23 11.00 -8.91 0.56
CA PRO A 23 12.17 -8.15 1.04
C PRO A 23 12.45 -6.88 0.24
N GLU A 24 12.36 -6.94 -1.09
CA GLU A 24 12.63 -5.77 -1.93
C GLU A 24 11.50 -4.73 -1.83
N THR A 25 10.27 -5.16 -1.73
CA THR A 25 9.12 -4.27 -1.56
C THR A 25 9.20 -3.54 -0.23
N VAL A 26 9.52 -4.25 0.85
CA VAL A 26 9.69 -3.65 2.18
C VAL A 26 10.83 -2.64 2.18
N ARG A 27 11.96 -2.99 1.56
CA ARG A 27 13.11 -2.07 1.47
C ARG A 27 12.73 -0.79 0.73
N ASN A 28 12.07 -0.93 -0.42
CA ASN A 28 11.61 0.22 -1.20
C ASN A 28 10.66 1.11 -0.41
N PHE A 29 9.68 0.50 0.26
CA PHE A 29 8.72 1.25 1.07
C PHE A 29 9.43 2.04 2.17
N LEU A 30 10.37 1.42 2.88
CA LEU A 30 11.14 2.08 3.93
C LEU A 30 11.98 3.24 3.40
N GLU A 31 12.64 3.06 2.27
CA GLU A 31 13.44 4.12 1.65
C GLU A 31 12.57 5.31 1.26
N LEU A 32 11.42 5.06 0.65
CA LEU A 32 10.50 6.13 0.28
C LEU A 32 9.94 6.83 1.52
N ALA A 33 9.57 6.10 2.55
CA ALA A 33 9.05 6.67 3.79
C ALA A 33 10.10 7.56 4.46
N LYS A 34 11.34 7.10 4.56
CA LYS A 34 12.44 7.86 5.18
C LYS A 34 12.79 9.13 4.42
N SER A 35 12.64 9.13 3.10
CA SER A 35 12.92 10.31 2.27
C SER A 35 11.79 11.34 2.28
N GLY A 36 10.67 11.06 2.94
CA GLY A 36 9.50 11.94 2.94
C GLY A 36 8.62 11.83 1.71
N PHE A 37 8.86 10.83 0.86
CA PHE A 37 8.13 10.64 -0.40
C PHE A 37 6.60 10.59 -0.20
N TYR A 38 6.15 9.88 0.85
CA TYR A 38 4.73 9.70 1.12
C TYR A 38 4.06 10.89 1.81
N ASN A 39 4.83 11.83 2.32
CA ASN A 39 4.26 12.98 3.03
C ASN A 39 3.41 13.82 2.09
N GLY A 40 2.16 14.12 2.52
CA GLY A 40 1.23 14.92 1.71
C GLY A 40 0.47 14.13 0.65
N THR A 41 0.72 12.83 0.48
CA THR A 41 -0.08 11.99 -0.41
C THR A 41 -1.42 11.67 0.23
N LEU A 42 -2.41 11.32 -0.60
CA LEU A 42 -3.77 11.06 -0.16
C LEU A 42 -4.14 9.60 -0.42
N PHE A 43 -5.12 9.10 0.34
CA PHE A 43 -5.83 7.90 -0.05
C PHE A 43 -6.85 8.29 -1.11
N HIS A 44 -6.44 8.24 -2.37
CA HIS A 44 -7.21 8.75 -3.50
C HIS A 44 -8.29 7.78 -3.98
N ARG A 45 -8.27 6.54 -3.50
CA ARG A 45 -9.25 5.52 -3.87
C ARG A 45 -9.73 4.81 -2.62
N VAL A 46 -11.02 4.98 -2.31
CA VAL A 46 -11.65 4.35 -1.15
C VAL A 46 -12.87 3.59 -1.65
N ILE A 47 -12.85 2.28 -1.50
CA ILE A 47 -13.96 1.40 -1.90
C ILE A 47 -14.48 0.69 -0.66
N PRO A 48 -15.64 1.11 -0.11
CA PRO A 48 -16.22 0.46 1.07
C PRO A 48 -16.40 -1.04 0.84
N GLY A 49 -16.07 -1.85 1.85
CA GLY A 49 -16.18 -3.30 1.75
C GLY A 49 -15.10 -3.95 0.90
N PHE A 50 -14.05 -3.22 0.52
CA PHE A 50 -12.95 -3.75 -0.27
C PHE A 50 -11.59 -3.27 0.23
N MET A 51 -11.20 -2.02 -0.08
CA MET A 51 -9.86 -1.52 0.26
C MET A 51 -9.79 0.01 0.23
N ILE A 52 -8.70 0.56 0.78
CA ILE A 52 -8.29 1.95 0.56
C ILE A 52 -6.91 1.94 -0.08
N GLN A 53 -6.69 2.82 -1.05
CA GLN A 53 -5.45 2.89 -1.83
C GLN A 53 -4.84 4.28 -1.77
N GLY A 54 -3.53 4.33 -1.56
CA GLY A 54 -2.78 5.58 -1.49
C GLY A 54 -1.34 5.43 -1.98
N GLY A 55 -0.51 6.41 -1.64
CA GLY A 55 0.92 6.37 -1.97
C GLY A 55 1.28 6.94 -3.34
N ASP A 56 0.35 7.59 -4.02
CA ASP A 56 0.60 8.21 -5.32
C ASP A 56 1.09 9.66 -5.14
N PRO A 57 2.32 10.01 -5.57
CA PRO A 57 2.81 11.38 -5.44
C PRO A 57 2.00 12.40 -6.24
N ASN A 58 1.29 11.97 -7.28
CA ASN A 58 0.43 12.86 -8.06
C ASN A 58 -0.73 13.40 -7.24
N THR A 59 -1.10 12.77 -6.13
CA THR A 59 -2.19 13.25 -5.27
C THR A 59 -1.83 14.55 -4.54
N LYS A 60 -0.56 14.97 -4.55
CA LYS A 60 -0.14 16.27 -4.04
C LYS A 60 -0.54 17.41 -4.97
N ASN A 61 -0.89 17.10 -6.21
CA ASN A 61 -1.35 18.06 -7.21
C ASN A 61 -2.88 18.17 -7.12
N PRO A 62 -3.46 19.38 -7.08
CA PRO A 62 -4.92 19.54 -7.09
C PRO A 62 -5.62 19.05 -8.36
N ASP A 63 -4.88 18.91 -9.48
CA ASP A 63 -5.43 18.33 -10.71
C ASP A 63 -5.56 16.81 -10.55
N LYS A 64 -6.80 16.35 -10.41
CA LYS A 64 -7.11 14.94 -10.16
C LYS A 64 -6.95 14.04 -11.38
N SER A 65 -6.78 14.61 -12.58
CA SER A 65 -6.71 13.81 -13.81
C SER A 65 -5.52 12.84 -13.84
N MET A 66 -4.45 13.13 -13.07
CA MET A 66 -3.26 12.31 -13.02
C MET A 66 -3.20 11.39 -11.79
N TRP A 67 -4.19 11.46 -10.91
CA TRP A 67 -4.21 10.60 -9.73
C TRP A 67 -4.37 9.14 -10.12
N GLY A 68 -3.58 8.28 -9.47
CA GLY A 68 -3.54 6.85 -9.76
C GLY A 68 -2.45 6.44 -10.75
N GLN A 69 -1.74 7.40 -11.34
CA GLN A 69 -0.74 7.15 -12.38
C GLN A 69 0.70 7.41 -11.93
N GLY A 70 0.91 7.95 -10.73
CA GLY A 70 2.23 8.33 -10.24
C GLY A 70 2.97 7.19 -9.56
N GLY A 71 4.28 7.38 -9.43
CA GLY A 71 5.17 6.45 -8.76
C GLY A 71 6.53 7.09 -8.49
N PRO A 72 7.49 6.30 -7.98
CA PRO A 72 8.78 6.82 -7.55
C PRO A 72 9.81 6.93 -8.70
N GLY A 73 9.42 6.61 -9.93
CA GLY A 73 10.32 6.64 -11.08
C GLY A 73 11.01 5.31 -11.38
N HIS A 74 10.68 4.27 -10.64
CA HIS A 74 11.17 2.91 -10.88
C HIS A 74 10.08 1.91 -10.51
N ASN A 75 10.20 0.69 -11.03
CA ASN A 75 9.26 -0.39 -10.78
C ASN A 75 9.92 -1.49 -9.96
N LEU A 76 9.08 -2.23 -9.22
CA LEU A 76 9.47 -3.37 -8.43
C LEU A 76 9.02 -4.67 -9.10
N LYS A 77 9.87 -5.69 -9.03
CA LYS A 77 9.45 -7.04 -9.39
C LYS A 77 8.40 -7.53 -8.40
N ALA A 78 7.43 -8.30 -8.89
CA ALA A 78 6.43 -8.94 -8.05
C ALA A 78 7.11 -9.92 -7.08
N GLU A 79 6.63 -9.92 -5.84
CA GLU A 79 7.07 -10.84 -4.80
C GLU A 79 5.84 -11.55 -4.24
N PHE A 80 5.18 -12.33 -5.09
CA PHE A 80 3.94 -13.03 -4.72
C PHE A 80 4.24 -14.11 -3.68
N SER A 81 3.31 -14.27 -2.74
CA SER A 81 3.42 -15.23 -1.66
C SER A 81 2.09 -15.98 -1.47
N SER A 82 2.09 -16.93 -0.54
CA SER A 82 0.87 -17.64 -0.15
C SER A 82 0.01 -16.86 0.84
N ARG A 83 0.46 -15.67 1.27
CA ARG A 83 -0.27 -14.85 2.23
C ARG A 83 -1.57 -14.35 1.62
N SER A 84 -2.70 -14.63 2.28
CA SER A 84 -4.02 -14.29 1.78
C SER A 84 -4.38 -12.83 2.06
N HIS A 85 -5.13 -12.22 1.14
CA HIS A 85 -5.59 -10.83 1.27
C HIS A 85 -6.79 -10.74 2.19
N LEU A 86 -6.56 -10.94 3.49
CA LEU A 86 -7.58 -10.79 4.50
C LEU A 86 -7.61 -9.35 5.02
N ARG A 87 -8.66 -9.00 5.76
CA ARG A 87 -8.79 -7.66 6.35
C ARG A 87 -7.52 -7.29 7.14
N GLY A 88 -7.00 -6.10 6.86
CA GLY A 88 -5.78 -5.59 7.51
C GLY A 88 -4.50 -5.83 6.74
N ILE A 89 -4.52 -6.58 5.66
CA ILE A 89 -3.33 -6.80 4.83
C ILE A 89 -3.00 -5.56 4.03
N VAL A 90 -1.71 -5.24 3.94
CA VAL A 90 -1.18 -4.14 3.12
C VAL A 90 -0.45 -4.75 1.94
N SER A 91 -0.84 -4.35 0.74
CA SER A 91 -0.34 -4.93 -0.50
C SER A 91 -0.04 -3.83 -1.52
N MET A 92 0.81 -4.12 -2.50
CA MET A 92 1.18 -3.14 -3.52
C MET A 92 0.16 -3.08 -4.64
N ALA A 93 -0.29 -1.87 -4.96
CA ALA A 93 -1.05 -1.63 -6.18
C ALA A 93 -0.11 -1.68 -7.39
N ARG A 94 -0.65 -2.03 -8.55
CA ARG A 94 0.10 -2.13 -9.80
C ARG A 94 -0.82 -1.96 -11.00
N SER A 95 -0.21 -1.73 -12.17
CA SER A 95 -0.91 -1.78 -13.45
C SER A 95 -1.02 -3.25 -13.91
N PRO A 96 -1.56 -3.53 -15.12
CA PRO A 96 -1.67 -4.91 -15.61
C PRO A 96 -0.37 -5.70 -15.64
N ASP A 97 0.79 -5.04 -15.80
CA ASP A 97 2.09 -5.69 -15.71
C ASP A 97 2.36 -6.07 -14.25
N PRO A 98 2.57 -7.37 -13.92
CA PRO A 98 2.84 -7.78 -12.54
C PRO A 98 4.10 -7.16 -11.94
N ASP A 99 5.05 -6.69 -12.74
CA ASP A 99 6.28 -6.06 -12.29
C ASP A 99 6.22 -4.53 -12.38
N SER A 100 5.03 -3.94 -12.26
CA SER A 100 4.82 -2.50 -12.40
C SER A 100 4.57 -1.76 -11.08
N ALA A 101 4.64 -2.45 -9.94
CA ALA A 101 4.49 -1.79 -8.64
C ALA A 101 5.60 -0.76 -8.42
N GLY A 102 5.31 0.29 -7.68
CA GLY A 102 6.28 1.36 -7.39
C GLY A 102 6.10 1.93 -5.99
N SER A 103 5.11 2.79 -5.80
CA SER A 103 4.85 3.40 -4.50
C SER A 103 3.41 3.25 -4.02
N GLN A 104 2.46 3.05 -4.93
CA GLN A 104 1.06 2.95 -4.53
C GLN A 104 0.79 1.62 -3.83
N PHE A 105 0.02 1.69 -2.77
CA PHE A 105 -0.33 0.50 -1.97
C PHE A 105 -1.80 0.59 -1.57
N PHE A 106 -2.35 -0.55 -1.15
CA PHE A 106 -3.71 -0.57 -0.63
C PHE A 106 -3.77 -1.38 0.67
N ILE A 107 -4.74 -1.00 1.51
CA ILE A 107 -5.04 -1.71 2.76
C ILE A 107 -6.39 -2.38 2.58
N VAL A 108 -6.42 -3.69 2.78
CA VAL A 108 -7.64 -4.48 2.63
C VAL A 108 -8.55 -4.24 3.83
N THR A 109 -9.78 -3.83 3.59
CA THR A 109 -10.75 -3.53 4.64
C THR A 109 -11.80 -4.63 4.81
N SER A 110 -11.88 -5.56 3.85
CA SER A 110 -12.74 -6.74 3.90
C SER A 110 -12.04 -7.87 3.16
N ASP A 111 -12.16 -9.11 3.64
CA ASP A 111 -11.48 -10.25 3.04
C ASP A 111 -11.66 -10.30 1.52
N SER A 112 -10.54 -10.36 0.79
CA SER A 112 -10.51 -10.23 -0.67
C SER A 112 -9.59 -11.29 -1.27
N THR A 113 -9.91 -12.57 -1.02
CA THR A 113 -9.08 -13.70 -1.42
C THR A 113 -8.91 -13.84 -2.94
N PHE A 114 -9.77 -13.19 -3.74
CA PHE A 114 -9.63 -13.15 -5.19
C PHE A 114 -8.36 -12.42 -5.65
N LEU A 115 -7.69 -11.67 -4.75
CA LEU A 115 -6.42 -10.99 -5.04
C LEU A 115 -5.19 -11.86 -4.75
N ASP A 116 -5.37 -13.03 -4.16
CA ASP A 116 -4.27 -13.85 -3.68
C ASP A 116 -3.36 -14.29 -4.85
N LYS A 117 -2.04 -14.22 -4.61
CA LYS A 117 -0.99 -14.57 -5.57
C LYS A 117 -0.95 -13.68 -6.82
N GLN A 118 -1.66 -12.57 -6.81
CA GLN A 118 -1.68 -11.61 -7.93
C GLN A 118 -1.14 -10.24 -7.54
N TYR A 119 -0.94 -9.99 -6.25
CA TYR A 119 -0.41 -8.75 -5.70
C TYR A 119 0.61 -9.06 -4.61
N THR A 120 1.59 -8.17 -4.43
CA THR A 120 2.66 -8.35 -3.45
C THR A 120 2.19 -7.88 -2.08
N VAL A 121 1.95 -8.81 -1.17
CA VAL A 121 1.68 -8.53 0.25
C VAL A 121 2.98 -8.15 0.93
N PHE A 122 3.02 -7.03 1.65
CA PHE A 122 4.24 -6.61 2.35
C PHE A 122 4.00 -6.11 3.77
N GLY A 123 2.77 -6.07 4.25
CA GLY A 123 2.47 -5.62 5.61
C GLY A 123 1.14 -6.11 6.13
N GLU A 124 0.94 -5.92 7.44
CA GLU A 124 -0.29 -6.30 8.14
C GLU A 124 -0.58 -5.29 9.24
N VAL A 125 -1.79 -4.71 9.24
CA VAL A 125 -2.22 -3.74 10.24
C VAL A 125 -2.30 -4.43 11.61
N VAL A 126 -1.71 -3.79 12.63
CA VAL A 126 -1.69 -4.35 13.99
C VAL A 126 -2.93 -3.99 14.81
N ASP A 127 -3.64 -2.94 14.43
CA ASP A 127 -4.88 -2.54 15.10
C ASP A 127 -5.98 -2.34 14.05
N LEU A 128 -6.80 -3.36 13.85
CA LEU A 128 -7.85 -3.37 12.84
C LEU A 128 -9.01 -2.41 13.17
N SER A 129 -9.10 -1.92 14.41
CA SER A 129 -10.17 -0.98 14.79
C SER A 129 -10.07 0.35 14.06
N LEU A 130 -8.89 0.66 13.50
CA LEU A 130 -8.64 1.90 12.78
C LEU A 130 -9.06 1.87 11.30
N ILE A 131 -9.49 0.73 10.77
CA ILE A 131 -9.90 0.61 9.37
C ILE A 131 -11.41 0.46 9.23
N HIS A 132 -12.12 1.36 9.86
CA HIS A 132 -13.57 1.49 9.67
C HIS A 132 -13.85 2.49 8.57
N ILE A 133 -14.41 2.04 7.48
CA ILE A 133 -14.78 2.90 6.36
C ILE A 133 -16.18 2.54 5.89
#